data_f3376c9d0c86969351f736924a435167
#
_entry.id   f3376c9d0c86969351f736924a435167
#
_cell.length_a   1.000
_cell.length_b   1.000
_cell.length_c   1.000
_cell.angle_alpha   90.00
_cell.angle_beta   90.00
_cell.angle_gamma   90.00
#
_symmetry.space_group_name_H-M   'P 1'
#
loop_
_entity.id
_entity.type
_entity.pdbx_description
1 polymer ?
#
loop_
_entity_poly.entity_id
_entity_poly.type
_entity_poly.pdbx_seq_one_letter_code
_entity_poly.pdbx_strand_id
1 'polypeptide(L)'
;LHALGPAGVESMTSAAGVAHLAGFRYGALGLPLAFVALPLYVYMPAYYAEQFGASLAALGIVLLLVRIFDAVTDPLMGYAADHLLSMSGPRRMLLMGVGCGVLLLGFLGLFFPPPSMRQGVALLAWCFAMLIVTYLAYSALSITHQAWAARLQGGDLSQSRWVSWREAATLAGVVLASVLPSVAGMSVTTTVLGLALALAWLALRGAPQPLIMGSVGLTWHRLAQPWRGAAFRGLLGVFLLNGIASAIPATLLLFFVNDRLQAPGLEGMFLAAYFVCAAASLPLWLKVVARIGLGAGWMSGMLLSVASFAGAAVLGAGDVWPFLLICAASGLALGADLAFPAPLLARVIRLDGASAGLEGAYFGWWNSASKLNLALAAGLVLPLLQGLGYSPGQPSAQGLMALSLAYAVVPCILKLLAWGALWRWRRQWDKEQ
;
A
#
# COMPACT_ATOMS: atom_id res chain seq x y z
N LEU A 1 2.16 -39.09 -4.07
CA LEU A 1 2.14 -39.02 -2.57
C LEU A 1 2.42 -40.38 -1.90
N HIS A 2 2.58 -41.47 -2.65
CA HIS A 2 2.79 -42.83 -2.08
C HIS A 2 4.26 -43.25 -1.90
N ALA A 3 5.25 -42.35 -2.02
CA ALA A 3 6.67 -42.71 -1.96
C ALA A 3 7.44 -42.13 -0.74
N LEU A 4 6.78 -41.39 0.16
CA LEU A 4 7.44 -40.85 1.36
C LEU A 4 6.90 -41.56 2.59
N GLY A 5 7.80 -42.19 3.36
CA GLY A 5 7.45 -42.82 4.65
C GLY A 5 7.05 -41.78 5.71
N PRO A 6 6.47 -42.21 6.87
CA PRO A 6 5.93 -41.29 7.89
C PRO A 6 6.95 -40.23 8.37
N ALA A 7 8.22 -40.55 8.46
CA ALA A 7 9.30 -39.61 8.80
C ALA A 7 9.50 -38.50 7.74
N GLY A 8 9.23 -38.78 6.47
CA GLY A 8 9.28 -37.78 5.39
C GLY A 8 8.10 -36.82 5.43
N VAL A 9 6.92 -37.29 5.83
CA VAL A 9 5.72 -36.46 5.99
C VAL A 9 5.85 -35.57 7.22
N GLU A 10 6.34 -36.05 8.34
CA GLU A 10 6.62 -35.26 9.55
C GLU A 10 7.70 -34.18 9.31
N SER A 11 8.76 -34.48 8.57
CA SER A 11 9.78 -33.48 8.23
C SER A 11 9.24 -32.38 7.31
N MET A 12 8.37 -32.71 6.35
CA MET A 12 7.73 -31.74 5.46
C MET A 12 6.71 -30.84 6.20
N THR A 13 5.95 -31.41 7.12
CA THR A 13 4.99 -30.62 7.94
C THR A 13 5.73 -29.71 8.91
N SER A 14 6.82 -30.14 9.51
CA SER A 14 7.69 -29.33 10.36
C SER A 14 8.33 -28.19 9.57
N ALA A 15 8.89 -28.44 8.38
CA ALA A 15 9.48 -27.40 7.52
C ALA A 15 8.45 -26.38 7.04
N ALA A 16 7.23 -26.83 6.70
CA ALA A 16 6.13 -25.93 6.34
C ALA A 16 5.71 -25.06 7.52
N GLY A 17 5.59 -25.62 8.73
CA GLY A 17 5.26 -24.87 9.94
C GLY A 17 6.28 -23.79 10.28
N VAL A 18 7.58 -24.09 10.15
CA VAL A 18 8.66 -23.11 10.34
C VAL A 18 8.58 -22.00 9.30
N ALA A 19 8.28 -22.30 8.05
CA ALA A 19 8.14 -21.32 6.98
C ALA A 19 6.94 -20.38 7.22
N HIS A 20 5.81 -20.89 7.71
CA HIS A 20 4.64 -20.07 8.05
C HIS A 20 4.92 -19.17 9.25
N LEU A 21 5.58 -19.66 10.30
CA LEU A 21 5.94 -18.86 11.46
C LEU A 21 6.92 -17.73 11.09
N ALA A 22 7.90 -18.02 10.23
CA ALA A 22 8.83 -17.01 9.72
C ALA A 22 8.11 -15.94 8.90
N GLY A 23 7.17 -16.35 8.04
CA GLY A 23 6.31 -15.45 7.26
C GLY A 23 5.47 -14.53 8.15
N PHE A 24 4.81 -15.09 9.15
CA PHE A 24 4.04 -14.33 10.14
C PHE A 24 4.92 -13.33 10.89
N ARG A 25 6.07 -13.77 11.41
CA ARG A 25 7.02 -12.90 12.14
C ARG A 25 7.49 -11.72 11.31
N TYR A 26 7.78 -11.94 10.03
CA TYR A 26 8.12 -10.87 9.11
C TYR A 26 6.89 -9.98 8.82
N GLY A 27 5.77 -10.57 8.42
CA GLY A 27 4.58 -9.85 7.96
C GLY A 27 3.88 -9.01 9.03
N ALA A 28 4.03 -9.37 10.31
CA ALA A 28 3.31 -8.76 11.44
C ALA A 28 3.41 -7.22 11.49
N LEU A 29 4.55 -6.64 11.08
CA LEU A 29 4.74 -5.18 11.05
C LEU A 29 3.83 -4.48 10.02
N GLY A 30 3.34 -5.20 9.01
CA GLY A 30 2.38 -4.67 8.05
C GLY A 30 1.08 -4.19 8.70
N LEU A 31 0.61 -4.89 9.75
CA LEU A 31 -0.64 -4.55 10.45
C LEU A 31 -0.58 -3.14 11.10
N PRO A 32 0.32 -2.82 12.03
CA PRO A 32 0.33 -1.50 12.64
C PRO A 32 0.69 -0.38 11.67
N LEU A 33 1.50 -0.63 10.65
CA LEU A 33 1.79 0.37 9.63
C LEU A 33 0.52 0.74 8.84
N ALA A 34 -0.26 -0.24 8.40
CA ALA A 34 -1.52 0.00 7.72
C ALA A 34 -2.58 0.62 8.64
N PHE A 35 -2.59 0.21 9.91
CA PHE A 35 -3.47 0.76 10.93
C PHE A 35 -3.29 2.27 11.11
N VAL A 36 -2.07 2.78 11.07
CA VAL A 36 -1.78 4.23 11.19
C VAL A 36 -2.35 5.01 10.01
N ALA A 37 -2.30 4.48 8.80
CA ALA A 37 -2.60 5.23 7.59
C ALA A 37 -4.05 5.74 7.55
N LEU A 38 -5.01 4.89 7.86
CA LEU A 38 -6.43 5.22 7.72
C LEU A 38 -6.91 6.33 8.68
N PRO A 39 -6.60 6.31 9.99
CA PRO A 39 -6.91 7.43 10.89
C PRO A 39 -6.31 8.76 10.46
N LEU A 40 -5.10 8.75 9.90
CA LEU A 40 -4.44 9.98 9.44
C LEU A 40 -5.14 10.62 8.24
N TYR A 41 -5.72 9.81 7.33
CA TYR A 41 -6.33 10.34 6.11
C TYR A 41 -7.83 10.62 6.23
N VAL A 42 -8.53 9.76 6.94
CA VAL A 42 -10.00 9.77 6.99
C VAL A 42 -10.50 10.42 8.27
N TYR A 43 -9.96 10.00 9.42
CA TYR A 43 -10.50 10.39 10.71
C TYR A 43 -9.98 11.74 11.22
N MET A 44 -8.69 12.01 11.05
CA MET A 44 -8.04 13.20 11.64
C MET A 44 -8.65 14.53 11.19
N PRO A 45 -8.98 14.78 9.90
CA PRO A 45 -9.56 16.06 9.51
C PRO A 45 -10.90 16.34 10.18
N ALA A 46 -11.79 15.33 10.23
CA ALA A 46 -13.08 15.44 10.90
C ALA A 46 -12.90 15.65 12.41
N TYR A 47 -12.00 14.87 13.04
CA TYR A 47 -11.70 14.97 14.46
C TYR A 47 -11.21 16.38 14.85
N TYR A 48 -10.29 16.98 14.06
CA TYR A 48 -9.81 18.33 14.33
C TYR A 48 -10.87 19.40 14.14
N ALA A 49 -11.74 19.25 13.14
CA ALA A 49 -12.85 20.16 12.91
C ALA A 49 -13.88 20.09 14.04
N GLU A 50 -14.26 18.89 14.47
CA GLU A 50 -15.29 18.67 15.49
C GLU A 50 -14.78 18.98 16.92
N GLN A 51 -13.57 18.53 17.27
CA GLN A 51 -13.06 18.64 18.64
C GLN A 51 -12.40 19.99 18.93
N PHE A 52 -11.80 20.61 17.94
CA PHE A 52 -10.99 21.83 18.13
C PHE A 52 -11.48 23.02 17.28
N GLY A 53 -12.55 22.86 16.48
CA GLY A 53 -13.07 23.91 15.61
C GLY A 53 -12.10 24.34 14.50
N ALA A 54 -11.18 23.45 14.08
CA ALA A 54 -10.22 23.75 13.03
C ALA A 54 -10.90 23.92 11.68
N SER A 55 -10.50 24.93 10.90
CA SER A 55 -10.99 25.13 9.54
C SER A 55 -10.58 23.97 8.64
N LEU A 56 -11.52 23.32 7.95
CA LEU A 56 -11.25 22.25 6.98
C LEU A 56 -10.35 22.72 5.84
N ALA A 57 -10.47 23.98 5.42
CA ALA A 57 -9.59 24.55 4.39
C ALA A 57 -8.14 24.66 4.89
N ALA A 58 -7.92 25.11 6.13
CA ALA A 58 -6.60 25.20 6.72
C ALA A 58 -5.99 23.81 6.94
N LEU A 59 -6.77 22.83 7.41
CA LEU A 59 -6.34 21.44 7.53
C LEU A 59 -6.01 20.83 6.17
N GLY A 60 -6.78 21.14 5.13
CA GLY A 60 -6.49 20.71 3.75
C GLY A 60 -5.13 21.22 3.26
N ILE A 61 -4.78 22.46 3.55
CA ILE A 61 -3.46 23.04 3.22
C ILE A 61 -2.36 22.30 3.99
N VAL A 62 -2.52 22.08 5.30
CA VAL A 62 -1.57 21.33 6.13
C VAL A 62 -1.34 19.93 5.56
N LEU A 63 -2.42 19.21 5.24
CA LEU A 63 -2.32 17.88 4.68
C LEU A 63 -1.63 17.86 3.31
N LEU A 64 -1.92 18.84 2.45
CA LEU A 64 -1.25 18.94 1.14
C LEU A 64 0.24 19.19 1.28
N LEU A 65 0.65 20.13 2.15
CA LEU A 65 2.06 20.43 2.40
C LEU A 65 2.80 19.22 2.95
N VAL A 66 2.20 18.52 3.90
CA VAL A 66 2.78 17.29 4.47
C VAL A 66 2.90 16.19 3.40
N ARG A 67 1.93 16.06 2.50
CA ARG A 67 1.98 15.10 1.39
C ARG A 67 3.11 15.37 0.41
N ILE A 68 3.31 16.65 0.05
CA ILE A 68 4.43 17.05 -0.80
C ILE A 68 5.74 16.73 -0.11
N PHE A 69 5.86 17.10 1.18
CA PHE A 69 7.04 16.80 1.97
C PHE A 69 7.34 15.29 2.02
N ASP A 70 6.34 14.47 2.33
CA ASP A 70 6.43 13.03 2.42
C ASP A 70 6.89 12.38 1.09
N ALA A 71 6.31 12.81 -0.04
CA ALA A 71 6.70 12.30 -1.35
C ALA A 71 8.17 12.66 -1.72
N VAL A 72 8.64 13.83 -1.31
CA VAL A 72 10.03 14.27 -1.54
C VAL A 72 11.03 13.57 -0.63
N THR A 73 10.62 13.25 0.60
CA THR A 73 11.51 12.63 1.59
C THR A 73 11.61 11.10 1.46
N ASP A 74 10.69 10.43 0.79
CA ASP A 74 10.71 8.97 0.64
C ASP A 74 12.02 8.40 0.05
N PRO A 75 12.62 8.97 -1.00
CA PRO A 75 13.91 8.50 -1.49
C PRO A 75 15.03 8.63 -0.45
N LEU A 76 15.00 9.68 0.40
CA LEU A 76 15.95 9.86 1.50
C LEU A 76 15.71 8.80 2.60
N MET A 77 14.46 8.49 2.91
CA MET A 77 14.11 7.39 3.82
C MET A 77 14.54 6.05 3.25
N GLY A 78 14.51 5.89 1.93
CA GLY A 78 15.07 4.72 1.24
C GLY A 78 16.56 4.53 1.51
N TYR A 79 17.32 5.61 1.39
CA TYR A 79 18.74 5.57 1.74
C TYR A 79 18.96 5.28 3.25
N ALA A 80 18.20 5.90 4.12
CA ALA A 80 18.27 5.61 5.56
C ALA A 80 17.96 4.13 5.85
N ALA A 81 17.01 3.54 5.13
CA ALA A 81 16.69 2.11 5.19
C ALA A 81 17.88 1.24 4.77
N ASP A 82 18.58 1.58 3.67
CA ASP A 82 19.78 0.84 3.23
C ASP A 82 20.87 0.88 4.29
N HIS A 83 21.10 2.06 4.88
CA HIS A 83 22.07 2.21 5.96
C HIS A 83 21.68 1.38 7.20
N LEU A 84 20.40 1.41 7.59
CA LEU A 84 19.87 0.62 8.70
C LEU A 84 20.02 -0.89 8.45
N LEU A 85 19.74 -1.37 7.23
CA LEU A 85 19.86 -2.77 6.85
C LEU A 85 21.33 -3.25 6.77
N SER A 86 22.28 -2.35 6.59
CA SER A 86 23.71 -2.64 6.63
C SER A 86 24.28 -2.81 8.05
N MET A 87 23.52 -2.39 9.07
CA MET A 87 23.93 -2.50 10.48
C MET A 87 23.80 -3.92 11.01
N SER A 88 24.48 -4.20 12.14
CA SER A 88 24.32 -5.45 12.90
C SER A 88 22.87 -5.65 13.37
N GLY A 89 22.43 -6.91 13.47
CA GLY A 89 21.06 -7.25 13.89
C GLY A 89 20.56 -6.53 15.13
N PRO A 90 21.32 -6.49 16.26
CA PRO A 90 20.87 -5.79 17.47
C PRO A 90 20.67 -4.29 17.27
N ARG A 91 21.60 -3.59 16.58
CA ARG A 91 21.49 -2.15 16.30
C ARG A 91 20.30 -1.86 15.39
N ARG A 92 20.12 -2.67 14.34
CA ARG A 92 18.98 -2.57 13.45
C ARG A 92 17.66 -2.70 14.21
N MET A 93 17.54 -3.72 15.07
CA MET A 93 16.33 -3.93 15.86
C MET A 93 16.07 -2.80 16.87
N LEU A 94 17.12 -2.25 17.48
CA LEU A 94 16.99 -1.09 18.35
C LEU A 94 16.42 0.12 17.58
N LEU A 95 16.98 0.44 16.42
CA LEU A 95 16.53 1.59 15.62
C LEU A 95 15.12 1.39 15.05
N MET A 96 14.76 0.16 14.66
CA MET A 96 13.38 -0.18 14.29
C MET A 96 12.42 0.03 15.48
N GLY A 97 12.82 -0.36 16.69
CA GLY A 97 12.05 -0.11 17.91
C GLY A 97 11.89 1.38 18.22
N VAL A 98 12.97 2.17 18.06
CA VAL A 98 12.91 3.64 18.17
C VAL A 98 11.95 4.21 17.13
N GLY A 99 12.00 3.75 15.88
CA GLY A 99 11.06 4.14 14.83
C GLY A 99 9.60 3.83 15.19
N CYS A 100 9.32 2.66 15.75
CA CYS A 100 7.99 2.32 16.27
C CYS A 100 7.56 3.26 17.40
N GLY A 101 8.46 3.58 18.31
CA GLY A 101 8.21 4.54 19.40
C GLY A 101 7.93 5.95 18.89
N VAL A 102 8.72 6.45 17.94
CA VAL A 102 8.51 7.76 17.30
C VAL A 102 7.19 7.81 16.54
N LEU A 103 6.82 6.72 15.82
CA LEU A 103 5.55 6.62 15.14
C LEU A 103 4.38 6.70 16.13
N LEU A 104 4.45 5.98 17.24
CA LEU A 104 3.43 6.01 18.29
C LEU A 104 3.34 7.39 18.95
N LEU A 105 4.48 8.03 19.26
CA LEU A 105 4.52 9.38 19.86
C LEU A 105 3.96 10.44 18.90
N GLY A 106 4.27 10.35 17.61
CA GLY A 106 3.69 11.22 16.60
C GLY A 106 2.18 11.06 16.51
N PHE A 107 1.69 9.81 16.49
CA PHE A 107 0.26 9.52 16.49
C PHE A 107 -0.45 9.99 17.77
N LEU A 108 0.15 9.76 18.94
CA LEU A 108 -0.33 10.28 20.22
C LEU A 108 -0.41 11.81 20.21
N GLY A 109 0.68 12.48 19.82
CA GLY A 109 0.73 13.94 19.75
C GLY A 109 -0.31 14.52 18.80
N LEU A 110 -0.62 13.80 17.70
CA LEU A 110 -1.62 14.23 16.74
C LEU A 110 -3.04 14.19 17.32
N PHE A 111 -3.43 13.10 17.98
CA PHE A 111 -4.79 12.95 18.49
C PHE A 111 -5.01 13.49 19.92
N PHE A 112 -3.93 13.75 20.65
CA PHE A 112 -3.97 14.31 21.99
C PHE A 112 -3.07 15.55 22.11
N PRO A 113 -3.37 16.66 21.39
CA PRO A 113 -2.58 17.87 21.45
C PRO A 113 -2.60 18.45 22.88
N PRO A 114 -1.47 19.00 23.39
CA PRO A 114 -1.40 19.62 24.70
C PRO A 114 -2.35 20.82 24.75
N PRO A 115 -2.90 21.16 25.94
CA PRO A 115 -3.89 22.25 26.08
C PRO A 115 -3.45 23.59 25.49
N SER A 116 -2.16 23.91 25.57
CA SER A 116 -1.58 25.13 25.00
C SER A 116 -1.57 25.20 23.47
N MET A 117 -1.74 24.06 22.80
CA MET A 117 -1.69 23.94 21.34
C MET A 117 -3.05 23.63 20.70
N ARG A 118 -4.16 23.81 21.42
CA ARG A 118 -5.50 23.39 20.95
C ARG A 118 -6.26 24.46 20.16
N GLN A 119 -5.69 25.63 19.90
CA GLN A 119 -6.41 26.74 19.27
C GLN A 119 -5.58 27.46 18.21
N GLY A 120 -6.28 27.98 17.20
CA GLY A 120 -5.74 28.89 16.20
C GLY A 120 -4.54 28.33 15.43
N VAL A 121 -3.56 29.18 15.17
CA VAL A 121 -2.34 28.85 14.42
C VAL A 121 -1.48 27.82 15.16
N ALA A 122 -1.47 27.85 16.50
CA ALA A 122 -0.69 26.88 17.31
C ALA A 122 -1.18 25.45 17.09
N LEU A 123 -2.49 25.22 16.95
CA LEU A 123 -3.06 23.92 16.65
C LEU A 123 -2.62 23.42 15.27
N LEU A 124 -2.66 24.28 14.24
CA LEU A 124 -2.25 23.91 12.89
C LEU A 124 -0.75 23.64 12.79
N ALA A 125 0.08 24.44 13.48
CA ALA A 125 1.53 24.20 13.56
C ALA A 125 1.86 22.92 14.28
N TRP A 126 1.16 22.61 15.39
CA TRP A 126 1.29 21.33 16.10
C TRP A 126 0.87 20.16 15.22
N CYS A 127 -0.28 20.25 14.57
CA CYS A 127 -0.77 19.25 13.64
C CYS A 127 0.25 18.98 12.53
N PHE A 128 0.77 20.03 11.89
CA PHE A 128 1.80 19.93 10.87
C PHE A 128 3.06 19.23 11.37
N ALA A 129 3.58 19.64 12.54
CA ALA A 129 4.78 19.05 13.12
C ALA A 129 4.59 17.56 13.47
N MET A 130 3.46 17.20 14.09
CA MET A 130 3.17 15.80 14.45
C MET A 130 2.91 14.93 13.23
N LEU A 131 2.29 15.46 12.18
CA LEU A 131 2.15 14.77 10.90
C LEU A 131 3.51 14.49 10.25
N ILE A 132 4.42 15.47 10.20
CA ILE A 132 5.79 15.29 9.69
C ILE A 132 6.50 14.16 10.46
N VAL A 133 6.49 14.20 11.79
CA VAL A 133 7.11 13.16 12.63
C VAL A 133 6.50 11.77 12.32
N THR A 134 5.18 11.71 12.26
CA THR A 134 4.45 10.46 12.02
C THR A 134 4.77 9.89 10.62
N TYR A 135 4.75 10.73 9.58
CA TYR A 135 5.03 10.28 8.22
C TYR A 135 6.48 9.89 8.01
N LEU A 136 7.45 10.63 8.57
CA LEU A 136 8.86 10.24 8.49
C LEU A 136 9.11 8.88 9.16
N ALA A 137 8.55 8.65 10.36
CA ALA A 137 8.68 7.37 11.05
C ALA A 137 7.97 6.24 10.27
N TYR A 138 6.77 6.51 9.76
CA TYR A 138 6.02 5.58 8.93
C TYR A 138 6.80 5.19 7.66
N SER A 139 7.29 6.18 6.91
CA SER A 139 8.04 5.95 5.67
C SER A 139 9.35 5.20 5.94
N ALA A 140 10.10 5.57 6.97
CA ALA A 140 11.33 4.88 7.36
C ALA A 140 11.07 3.40 7.70
N LEU A 141 10.04 3.11 8.50
CA LEU A 141 9.66 1.74 8.87
C LEU A 141 9.15 0.95 7.66
N SER A 142 8.24 1.53 6.87
CA SER A 142 7.62 0.89 5.72
C SER A 142 8.64 0.54 4.64
N ILE A 143 9.51 1.49 4.27
CA ILE A 143 10.54 1.29 3.25
C ILE A 143 11.57 0.27 3.74
N THR A 144 12.01 0.36 5.01
CA THR A 144 12.92 -0.62 5.59
C THR A 144 12.33 -2.02 5.59
N HIS A 145 11.06 -2.16 5.95
CA HIS A 145 10.36 -3.45 5.96
C HIS A 145 10.23 -4.05 4.55
N GLN A 146 9.99 -3.24 3.54
CA GLN A 146 9.95 -3.69 2.14
C GLN A 146 11.33 -4.09 1.63
N ALA A 147 12.35 -3.25 1.87
CA ALA A 147 13.73 -3.53 1.50
C ALA A 147 14.31 -4.75 2.24
N TRP A 148 13.86 -5.01 3.47
CA TRP A 148 14.20 -6.22 4.23
C TRP A 148 13.81 -7.49 3.47
N ALA A 149 12.57 -7.59 2.97
CA ALA A 149 12.14 -8.74 2.18
C ALA A 149 13.01 -8.93 0.93
N ALA A 150 13.35 -7.85 0.23
CA ALA A 150 14.18 -7.92 -0.97
C ALA A 150 15.60 -8.46 -0.69
N ARG A 151 16.10 -8.29 0.55
CA ARG A 151 17.39 -8.84 1.01
C ARG A 151 17.31 -10.25 1.63
N LEU A 152 16.12 -10.84 1.70
CA LEU A 152 15.98 -12.24 2.09
C LEU A 152 16.34 -13.14 0.91
N GLN A 153 17.02 -14.25 1.22
CA GLN A 153 17.39 -15.25 0.22
C GLN A 153 16.14 -15.95 -0.35
N GLY A 154 16.23 -16.36 -1.59
CA GLY A 154 15.20 -17.14 -2.26
C GLY A 154 14.78 -16.57 -3.61
N GLY A 155 14.12 -17.42 -4.40
CA GLY A 155 13.57 -17.04 -5.71
C GLY A 155 12.25 -16.26 -5.61
N ASP A 156 11.64 -16.02 -6.77
CA ASP A 156 10.42 -15.22 -6.92
C ASP A 156 9.25 -15.71 -6.05
N LEU A 157 9.07 -17.02 -5.93
CA LEU A 157 8.03 -17.61 -5.06
C LEU A 157 8.27 -17.29 -3.58
N SER A 158 9.52 -17.35 -3.12
CA SER A 158 9.88 -16.99 -1.75
C SER A 158 9.60 -15.51 -1.48
N GLN A 159 10.00 -14.64 -2.41
CA GLN A 159 9.73 -13.20 -2.31
C GLN A 159 8.22 -12.91 -2.27
N SER A 160 7.44 -13.56 -3.12
CA SER A 160 5.98 -13.42 -3.11
C SER A 160 5.35 -13.88 -1.81
N ARG A 161 5.88 -14.94 -1.17
CA ARG A 161 5.41 -15.40 0.15
C ARG A 161 5.63 -14.35 1.25
N TRP A 162 6.82 -13.73 1.30
CA TRP A 162 7.11 -12.66 2.27
C TRP A 162 6.16 -11.48 2.08
N VAL A 163 6.01 -11.04 0.83
CA VAL A 163 5.10 -9.94 0.50
C VAL A 163 3.65 -10.31 0.84
N SER A 164 3.18 -11.52 0.51
CA SER A 164 1.81 -11.94 0.82
C SER A 164 1.51 -11.95 2.32
N TRP A 165 2.45 -12.38 3.18
CA TRP A 165 2.29 -12.30 4.63
C TRP A 165 2.17 -10.86 5.11
N ARG A 166 3.00 -9.95 4.57
CA ARG A 166 2.91 -8.52 4.87
C ARG A 166 1.56 -7.94 4.44
N GLU A 167 1.13 -8.23 3.22
CA GLU A 167 -0.13 -7.69 2.68
C GLU A 167 -1.37 -8.23 3.42
N ALA A 168 -1.36 -9.50 3.81
CA ALA A 168 -2.42 -10.05 4.64
C ALA A 168 -2.53 -9.32 5.99
N ALA A 169 -1.39 -9.06 6.63
CA ALA A 169 -1.35 -8.28 7.87
C ALA A 169 -1.76 -6.81 7.66
N THR A 170 -1.36 -6.21 6.53
CA THR A 170 -1.75 -4.86 6.09
C THR A 170 -3.28 -4.76 5.97
N LEU A 171 -3.92 -5.71 5.28
CA LEU A 171 -5.38 -5.72 5.12
C LEU A 171 -6.09 -5.87 6.47
N ALA A 172 -5.59 -6.72 7.37
CA ALA A 172 -6.13 -6.82 8.73
C ALA A 172 -5.99 -5.48 9.49
N GLY A 173 -4.86 -4.78 9.34
CA GLY A 173 -4.63 -3.46 9.92
C GLY A 173 -5.61 -2.40 9.41
N VAL A 174 -5.88 -2.38 8.10
CA VAL A 174 -6.87 -1.47 7.50
C VAL A 174 -8.27 -1.72 8.08
N VAL A 175 -8.71 -2.98 8.16
CA VAL A 175 -10.03 -3.33 8.73
C VAL A 175 -10.14 -2.89 10.19
N LEU A 176 -9.13 -3.17 11.01
CA LEU A 176 -9.12 -2.73 12.42
C LEU A 176 -9.18 -1.21 12.53
N ALA A 177 -8.41 -0.49 11.72
CA ALA A 177 -8.36 0.96 11.71
C ALA A 177 -9.65 1.63 11.24
N SER A 178 -10.44 0.96 10.40
CA SER A 178 -11.71 1.48 9.92
C SER A 178 -12.83 1.43 10.96
N VAL A 179 -12.77 0.47 11.89
CA VAL A 179 -13.84 0.20 12.87
C VAL A 179 -13.50 0.79 14.25
N LEU A 180 -12.25 0.65 14.69
CA LEU A 180 -11.88 0.88 16.08
C LEU A 180 -12.09 2.34 16.55
N PRO A 181 -11.76 3.40 15.77
CA PRO A 181 -11.97 4.77 16.22
C PRO A 181 -13.44 5.11 16.50
N SER A 182 -14.35 4.61 15.68
CA SER A 182 -15.80 4.87 15.81
C SER A 182 -16.47 4.08 16.91
N VAL A 183 -16.02 2.83 17.18
CA VAL A 183 -16.63 1.94 18.16
C VAL A 183 -16.03 2.11 19.56
N ALA A 184 -14.72 2.28 19.66
CA ALA A 184 -14.00 2.27 20.94
C ALA A 184 -13.32 3.61 21.29
N GLY A 185 -13.39 4.58 20.39
CA GLY A 185 -12.77 5.90 20.56
C GLY A 185 -11.25 5.91 20.35
N MET A 186 -10.69 7.12 20.29
CA MET A 186 -9.29 7.33 19.91
C MET A 186 -8.29 6.85 20.96
N SER A 187 -8.63 6.89 22.26
CA SER A 187 -7.76 6.40 23.32
C SER A 187 -7.49 4.89 23.20
N VAL A 188 -8.56 4.10 22.99
CA VAL A 188 -8.43 2.65 22.77
C VAL A 188 -7.69 2.37 21.46
N THR A 189 -8.03 3.10 20.39
CA THR A 189 -7.35 3.00 19.09
C THR A 189 -5.84 3.19 19.21
N THR A 190 -5.40 4.20 19.94
CA THR A 190 -3.98 4.48 20.15
C THR A 190 -3.29 3.41 21.01
N THR A 191 -4.00 2.90 22.03
CA THR A 191 -3.49 1.80 22.86
C THR A 191 -3.30 0.53 22.04
N VAL A 192 -4.27 0.19 21.21
CA VAL A 192 -4.19 -0.98 20.29
C VAL A 192 -3.05 -0.80 19.30
N LEU A 193 -2.87 0.40 18.74
CA LEU A 193 -1.72 0.70 17.87
C LEU A 193 -0.40 0.47 18.61
N GLY A 194 -0.25 0.98 19.84
CA GLY A 194 0.96 0.80 20.62
C GLY A 194 1.28 -0.66 20.91
N LEU A 195 0.29 -1.45 21.28
CA LEU A 195 0.41 -2.89 21.48
C LEU A 195 0.78 -3.61 20.19
N ALA A 196 0.11 -3.26 19.08
CA ALA A 196 0.39 -3.85 17.76
C ALA A 196 1.82 -3.55 17.29
N LEU A 197 2.32 -2.31 17.48
CA LEU A 197 3.70 -1.93 17.16
C LEU A 197 4.70 -2.71 18.02
N ALA A 198 4.46 -2.83 19.33
CA ALA A 198 5.33 -3.56 20.24
C ALA A 198 5.38 -5.06 19.89
N LEU A 199 4.24 -5.69 19.67
CA LEU A 199 4.13 -7.11 19.31
C LEU A 199 4.76 -7.37 17.94
N ALA A 200 4.52 -6.51 16.96
CA ALA A 200 5.12 -6.63 15.63
C ALA A 200 6.65 -6.49 15.67
N TRP A 201 7.16 -5.53 16.44
CA TRP A 201 8.60 -5.39 16.64
C TRP A 201 9.23 -6.60 17.35
N LEU A 202 8.57 -7.15 18.37
CA LEU A 202 8.99 -8.39 19.03
C LEU A 202 8.98 -9.58 18.06
N ALA A 203 7.93 -9.71 17.25
CA ALA A 203 7.83 -10.75 16.24
C ALA A 203 8.96 -10.65 15.21
N LEU A 204 9.28 -9.43 14.76
CA LEU A 204 10.33 -9.17 13.78
C LEU A 204 11.74 -9.58 14.27
N ARG A 205 11.98 -9.60 15.61
CA ARG A 205 13.24 -10.13 16.17
C ARG A 205 13.47 -11.59 15.84
N GLY A 206 12.40 -12.36 15.71
CA GLY A 206 12.47 -13.78 15.34
C GLY A 206 12.29 -14.04 13.84
N ALA A 207 12.20 -12.98 13.02
CA ALA A 207 12.12 -13.12 11.57
C ALA A 207 13.49 -13.44 10.95
N PRO A 208 13.52 -14.07 9.75
CA PRO A 208 14.76 -14.24 9.00
C PRO A 208 15.48 -12.93 8.80
N GLN A 209 16.79 -12.94 9.05
CA GLN A 209 17.59 -11.72 8.97
C GLN A 209 17.95 -11.40 7.52
N PRO A 210 17.90 -10.12 7.10
CA PRO A 210 18.30 -9.70 5.76
C PRO A 210 19.82 -9.83 5.62
N LEU A 211 20.26 -10.07 4.40
CA LEU A 211 21.68 -10.07 4.07
C LEU A 211 22.29 -8.70 4.39
N ILE A 212 23.39 -8.71 5.13
CA ILE A 212 24.16 -7.50 5.42
C ILE A 212 25.02 -7.21 4.19
N MET A 213 24.66 -6.16 3.48
CA MET A 213 25.47 -5.59 2.39
C MET A 213 26.30 -4.44 2.92
N GLY A 214 27.47 -4.18 2.33
CA GLY A 214 28.34 -3.08 2.77
C GLY A 214 27.60 -1.74 2.84
N SER A 215 27.89 -0.94 3.87
CA SER A 215 27.29 0.40 3.99
C SER A 215 27.81 1.29 2.86
N VAL A 216 26.86 1.92 2.22
CA VAL A 216 27.11 2.74 1.05
C VAL A 216 26.91 4.20 1.47
N GLY A 217 27.96 5.04 1.40
CA GLY A 217 27.88 6.46 1.77
C GLY A 217 26.84 7.25 0.97
N LEU A 218 26.17 8.23 1.59
CA LEU A 218 25.16 9.07 0.94
C LEU A 218 25.81 9.93 -0.16
N THR A 219 25.37 9.74 -1.38
CA THR A 219 25.66 10.63 -2.50
C THR A 219 24.41 10.80 -3.35
N TRP A 220 24.17 11.99 -3.86
CA TRP A 220 23.05 12.26 -4.78
C TRP A 220 23.06 11.32 -5.98
N HIS A 221 24.24 10.95 -6.44
CA HIS A 221 24.42 9.98 -7.52
C HIS A 221 23.76 8.63 -7.22
N ARG A 222 23.77 8.19 -5.98
CA ARG A 222 23.19 6.89 -5.56
C ARG A 222 21.68 6.96 -5.38
N LEU A 223 21.16 8.09 -4.90
CA LEU A 223 19.71 8.30 -4.90
C LEU A 223 19.13 8.29 -6.32
N ALA A 224 19.88 8.79 -7.30
CA ALA A 224 19.50 8.76 -8.71
C ALA A 224 19.82 7.43 -9.43
N GLN A 225 20.56 6.51 -8.80
CA GLN A 225 20.98 5.24 -9.41
C GLN A 225 19.80 4.43 -9.96
N PRO A 226 18.66 4.27 -9.26
CA PRO A 226 17.52 3.53 -9.81
C PRO A 226 17.03 4.05 -11.16
N TRP A 227 17.11 5.36 -11.39
CA TRP A 227 16.66 5.99 -12.64
C TRP A 227 17.56 5.72 -13.84
N ARG A 228 18.80 5.22 -13.64
CA ARG A 228 19.70 4.83 -14.72
C ARG A 228 19.31 3.50 -15.34
N GLY A 229 18.74 2.59 -14.54
CA GLY A 229 18.29 1.27 -15.00
C GLY A 229 17.06 1.37 -15.90
N ALA A 230 17.13 0.91 -17.15
CA ALA A 230 15.98 0.87 -18.06
C ALA A 230 14.87 -0.06 -17.51
N ALA A 231 15.27 -1.16 -16.89
CA ALA A 231 14.37 -2.11 -16.27
C ALA A 231 13.53 -1.48 -15.14
N PHE A 232 14.17 -0.72 -14.26
CA PHE A 232 13.45 -0.01 -13.19
C PHE A 232 12.48 1.02 -13.75
N ARG A 233 12.92 1.87 -14.69
CA ARG A 233 12.06 2.88 -15.31
C ARG A 233 10.84 2.26 -15.99
N GLY A 234 11.04 1.16 -16.73
CA GLY A 234 9.95 0.44 -17.38
C GLY A 234 8.96 -0.16 -16.38
N LEU A 235 9.46 -0.84 -15.35
CA LEU A 235 8.62 -1.41 -14.29
C LEU A 235 7.88 -0.33 -13.49
N LEU A 236 8.55 0.79 -13.17
CA LEU A 236 7.94 1.93 -12.48
C LEU A 236 6.82 2.57 -13.31
N GLY A 237 7.01 2.70 -14.64
CA GLY A 237 5.98 3.19 -15.56
C GLY A 237 4.74 2.29 -15.56
N VAL A 238 4.93 0.96 -15.61
CA VAL A 238 3.82 -0.01 -15.48
C VAL A 238 3.11 0.16 -14.13
N PHE A 239 3.89 0.28 -13.06
CA PHE A 239 3.34 0.45 -11.71
C PHE A 239 2.53 1.74 -11.55
N LEU A 240 3.00 2.86 -12.12
CA LEU A 240 2.28 4.13 -12.13
C LEU A 240 0.95 4.01 -12.89
N LEU A 241 0.97 3.47 -14.11
CA LEU A 241 -0.25 3.28 -14.91
C LEU A 241 -1.27 2.40 -14.19
N ASN A 242 -0.82 1.25 -13.68
CA ASN A 242 -1.69 0.33 -12.94
C ASN A 242 -2.19 0.93 -11.62
N GLY A 243 -1.33 1.69 -10.92
CA GLY A 243 -1.67 2.32 -9.66
C GLY A 243 -2.68 3.46 -9.81
N ILE A 244 -2.53 4.32 -10.83
CA ILE A 244 -3.52 5.35 -11.16
C ILE A 244 -4.86 4.70 -11.52
N ALA A 245 -4.84 3.62 -12.33
CA ALA A 245 -6.04 2.86 -12.68
C ALA A 245 -6.79 2.34 -11.44
N SER A 246 -6.07 1.90 -10.41
CA SER A 246 -6.68 1.42 -9.17
C SER A 246 -7.09 2.55 -8.22
N ALA A 247 -6.40 3.70 -8.26
CA ALA A 247 -6.69 4.85 -7.40
C ALA A 247 -7.93 5.63 -7.84
N ILE A 248 -8.27 5.64 -9.13
CA ILE A 248 -9.46 6.32 -9.66
C ILE A 248 -10.76 5.77 -9.03
N PRO A 249 -11.05 4.45 -9.09
CA PRO A 249 -12.24 3.90 -8.44
C PRO A 249 -12.24 4.12 -6.92
N ALA A 250 -11.08 4.03 -6.27
CA ALA A 250 -10.98 4.28 -4.83
C ALA A 250 -11.37 5.72 -4.48
N THR A 251 -11.03 6.70 -5.33
CA THR A 251 -11.39 8.10 -5.16
C THR A 251 -12.89 8.35 -5.43
N LEU A 252 -13.47 7.67 -6.42
CA LEU A 252 -14.83 7.91 -6.89
C LEU A 252 -15.88 7.01 -6.26
N LEU A 253 -15.50 6.02 -5.44
CA LEU A 253 -16.42 5.01 -4.89
C LEU A 253 -17.65 5.62 -4.22
N LEU A 254 -17.45 6.58 -3.33
CA LEU A 254 -18.54 7.19 -2.58
C LEU A 254 -19.54 7.91 -3.52
N PHE A 255 -19.05 8.62 -4.50
CA PHE A 255 -19.89 9.28 -5.51
C PHE A 255 -20.65 8.28 -6.36
N PHE A 256 -19.99 7.19 -6.78
CA PHE A 256 -20.61 6.13 -7.56
C PHE A 256 -21.71 5.40 -6.76
N VAL A 257 -21.46 5.06 -5.51
CA VAL A 257 -22.43 4.37 -4.64
C VAL A 257 -23.63 5.28 -4.32
N ASN A 258 -23.37 6.55 -3.99
CA ASN A 258 -24.45 7.48 -3.59
C ASN A 258 -25.28 7.99 -4.76
N ASP A 259 -24.62 8.44 -5.85
CA ASP A 259 -25.29 9.14 -6.93
C ASP A 259 -25.70 8.20 -8.07
N ARG A 260 -24.90 7.17 -8.40
CA ARG A 260 -25.19 6.26 -9.51
C ARG A 260 -25.98 5.03 -9.07
N LEU A 261 -25.56 4.35 -8.01
CA LEU A 261 -26.25 3.16 -7.48
C LEU A 261 -27.44 3.54 -6.57
N GLN A 262 -27.46 4.75 -6.05
CA GLN A 262 -28.45 5.23 -5.08
C GLN A 262 -28.57 4.27 -3.87
N ALA A 263 -27.43 3.82 -3.35
CA ALA A 263 -27.32 2.85 -2.25
C ALA A 263 -26.49 3.39 -1.08
N PRO A 264 -26.82 4.58 -0.51
CA PRO A 264 -26.07 5.18 0.58
C PRO A 264 -26.07 4.27 1.83
N GLY A 265 -24.93 4.24 2.53
CA GLY A 265 -24.73 3.41 3.72
C GLY A 265 -24.27 1.97 3.43
N LEU A 266 -24.17 1.56 2.15
CA LEU A 266 -23.67 0.23 1.77
C LEU A 266 -22.18 0.24 1.37
N GLU A 267 -21.50 1.39 1.43
CA GLU A 267 -20.09 1.55 1.05
C GLU A 267 -19.18 0.62 1.83
N GLY A 268 -19.46 0.47 3.15
CA GLY A 268 -18.70 -0.43 4.02
C GLY A 268 -18.81 -1.89 3.61
N MET A 269 -19.99 -2.33 3.16
CA MET A 269 -20.22 -3.69 2.67
C MET A 269 -19.43 -3.96 1.38
N PHE A 270 -19.44 -3.03 0.45
CA PHE A 270 -18.70 -3.14 -0.82
C PHE A 270 -17.18 -3.17 -0.59
N LEU A 271 -16.67 -2.28 0.26
CA LEU A 271 -15.25 -2.27 0.64
C LEU A 271 -14.85 -3.54 1.40
N ALA A 272 -15.70 -4.03 2.30
CA ALA A 272 -15.45 -5.27 3.03
C ALA A 272 -15.35 -6.47 2.06
N ALA A 273 -16.30 -6.61 1.13
CA ALA A 273 -16.26 -7.65 0.12
C ALA A 273 -14.98 -7.57 -0.73
N TYR A 274 -14.61 -6.38 -1.17
CA TYR A 274 -13.40 -6.12 -1.94
C TYR A 274 -12.13 -6.54 -1.19
N PHE A 275 -11.93 -6.08 0.04
CA PHE A 275 -10.72 -6.37 0.81
C PHE A 275 -10.65 -7.80 1.34
N VAL A 276 -11.79 -8.39 1.72
CA VAL A 276 -11.84 -9.80 2.16
C VAL A 276 -11.48 -10.71 0.99
N CYS A 277 -12.03 -10.48 -0.20
CA CYS A 277 -11.70 -11.25 -1.39
C CYS A 277 -10.22 -11.05 -1.80
N ALA A 278 -9.67 -9.85 -1.65
CA ALA A 278 -8.26 -9.59 -1.88
C ALA A 278 -7.37 -10.42 -0.95
N ALA A 279 -7.64 -10.41 0.35
CA ALA A 279 -6.91 -11.20 1.34
C ALA A 279 -7.02 -12.72 1.06
N ALA A 280 -8.22 -13.21 0.79
CA ALA A 280 -8.48 -14.61 0.48
C ALA A 280 -7.81 -15.07 -0.82
N SER A 281 -7.57 -14.16 -1.76
CA SER A 281 -6.93 -14.49 -3.05
C SER A 281 -5.40 -14.63 -2.98
N LEU A 282 -4.73 -14.10 -1.95
CA LEU A 282 -3.26 -14.15 -1.87
C LEU A 282 -2.68 -15.58 -1.97
N PRO A 283 -3.22 -16.61 -1.28
CA PRO A 283 -2.74 -17.99 -1.46
C PRO A 283 -2.93 -18.52 -2.89
N LEU A 284 -4.00 -18.09 -3.58
CA LEU A 284 -4.24 -18.45 -4.98
C LEU A 284 -3.16 -17.85 -5.88
N TRP A 285 -2.85 -16.57 -5.70
CA TRP A 285 -1.81 -15.88 -6.46
C TRP A 285 -0.42 -16.46 -6.24
N LEU A 286 -0.10 -16.98 -5.04
CA LEU A 286 1.13 -17.73 -4.82
C LEU A 286 1.22 -19.01 -5.67
N LYS A 287 0.11 -19.72 -5.87
CA LYS A 287 0.06 -20.88 -6.78
C LYS A 287 0.23 -20.46 -8.24
N VAL A 288 -0.30 -19.30 -8.62
CA VAL A 288 -0.13 -18.73 -9.97
C VAL A 288 1.34 -18.39 -10.22
N VAL A 289 2.02 -17.71 -9.27
CA VAL A 289 3.47 -17.44 -9.36
C VAL A 289 4.27 -18.71 -9.60
N ALA A 290 3.97 -19.77 -8.84
CA ALA A 290 4.70 -21.02 -8.95
C ALA A 290 4.57 -21.68 -10.33
N ARG A 291 3.49 -21.39 -11.07
CA ARG A 291 3.21 -22.00 -12.39
C ARG A 291 3.65 -21.15 -13.58
N ILE A 292 3.38 -19.84 -13.54
CA ILE A 292 3.57 -18.94 -14.69
C ILE A 292 4.50 -17.76 -14.40
N GLY A 293 5.04 -17.66 -13.18
CA GLY A 293 5.96 -16.60 -12.77
C GLY A 293 5.30 -15.25 -12.49
N LEU A 294 6.11 -14.29 -12.00
CA LEU A 294 5.64 -12.99 -11.52
C LEU A 294 4.98 -12.14 -12.60
N GLY A 295 5.65 -11.96 -13.74
CA GLY A 295 5.18 -11.06 -14.79
C GLY A 295 3.88 -11.54 -15.44
N ALA A 296 3.77 -12.83 -15.80
CA ALA A 296 2.53 -13.39 -16.35
C ALA A 296 1.41 -13.43 -15.30
N GLY A 297 1.75 -13.70 -14.03
CA GLY A 297 0.81 -13.65 -12.92
C GLY A 297 0.19 -12.25 -12.75
N TRP A 298 1.01 -11.19 -12.78
CA TRP A 298 0.48 -9.82 -12.69
C TRP A 298 -0.36 -9.44 -13.90
N MET A 299 0.06 -9.82 -15.10
CA MET A 299 -0.73 -9.63 -16.31
C MET A 299 -2.10 -10.32 -16.25
N SER A 300 -2.18 -11.54 -15.70
CA SER A 300 -3.46 -12.24 -15.51
C SER A 300 -4.35 -11.56 -14.47
N GLY A 301 -3.77 -10.98 -13.41
CA GLY A 301 -4.47 -10.16 -12.44
C GLY A 301 -5.06 -8.87 -13.04
N MET A 302 -4.29 -8.17 -13.89
CA MET A 302 -4.79 -6.99 -14.62
C MET A 302 -5.96 -7.33 -15.53
N LEU A 303 -5.90 -8.45 -16.28
CA LEU A 303 -7.00 -8.89 -17.14
C LEU A 303 -8.23 -9.29 -16.31
N LEU A 304 -8.05 -10.01 -15.21
CA LEU A 304 -9.14 -10.32 -14.29
C LEU A 304 -9.80 -9.04 -13.73
N SER A 305 -8.99 -8.04 -13.38
CA SER A 305 -9.49 -6.75 -12.92
C SER A 305 -10.34 -6.06 -14.01
N VAL A 306 -9.88 -6.03 -15.26
CA VAL A 306 -10.63 -5.44 -16.37
C VAL A 306 -11.94 -6.21 -16.61
N ALA A 307 -11.87 -7.54 -16.68
CA ALA A 307 -13.04 -8.39 -16.94
C ALA A 307 -14.12 -8.25 -15.85
N SER A 308 -13.72 -8.18 -14.58
CA SER A 308 -14.66 -8.00 -13.46
C SER A 308 -15.20 -6.58 -13.36
N PHE A 309 -14.35 -5.56 -13.60
CA PHE A 309 -14.71 -4.17 -13.31
C PHE A 309 -15.45 -3.47 -14.47
N ALA A 310 -15.29 -3.94 -15.70
CA ALA A 310 -15.94 -3.36 -16.87
C ALA A 310 -17.48 -3.35 -16.74
N GLY A 311 -18.06 -4.34 -16.07
CA GLY A 311 -19.50 -4.42 -15.78
C GLY A 311 -20.04 -3.25 -14.98
N ALA A 312 -19.20 -2.54 -14.20
CA ALA A 312 -19.64 -1.37 -13.44
C ALA A 312 -20.11 -0.21 -14.34
N ALA A 313 -19.70 -0.16 -15.61
CA ALA A 313 -20.08 0.88 -16.56
C ALA A 313 -21.60 0.92 -16.86
N VAL A 314 -22.25 -0.24 -16.79
CA VAL A 314 -23.69 -0.39 -17.16
C VAL A 314 -24.62 -0.39 -15.95
N LEU A 315 -24.10 -0.37 -14.73
CA LEU A 315 -24.92 -0.39 -13.52
C LEU A 315 -25.69 0.91 -13.33
N GLY A 316 -26.87 0.79 -12.72
CA GLY A 316 -27.77 1.88 -12.41
C GLY A 316 -28.28 1.85 -10.97
N ALA A 317 -29.31 2.66 -10.71
CA ALA A 317 -29.96 2.72 -9.40
C ALA A 317 -30.51 1.35 -8.98
N GLY A 318 -30.19 0.92 -7.76
CA GLY A 318 -30.66 -0.36 -7.20
C GLY A 318 -29.83 -1.60 -7.54
N ASP A 319 -28.79 -1.51 -8.40
CA ASP A 319 -27.94 -2.63 -8.80
C ASP A 319 -26.90 -3.01 -7.71
N VAL A 320 -27.38 -3.19 -6.47
CA VAL A 320 -26.56 -3.48 -5.28
C VAL A 320 -25.84 -4.83 -5.41
N TRP A 321 -26.57 -5.88 -5.75
CA TRP A 321 -26.01 -7.24 -5.84
C TRP A 321 -25.02 -7.42 -6.99
N PRO A 322 -25.31 -6.94 -8.24
CA PRO A 322 -24.32 -6.93 -9.29
C PRO A 322 -23.05 -6.18 -8.93
N PHE A 323 -23.18 -5.02 -8.26
CA PHE A 323 -22.01 -4.26 -7.81
C PHE A 323 -21.21 -4.97 -6.72
N LEU A 324 -21.88 -5.66 -5.78
CA LEU A 324 -21.21 -6.47 -4.77
C LEU A 324 -20.38 -7.60 -5.40
N LEU A 325 -20.91 -8.26 -6.43
CA LEU A 325 -20.17 -9.28 -7.19
C LEU A 325 -18.95 -8.69 -7.91
N ILE A 326 -19.09 -7.49 -8.48
CA ILE A 326 -17.97 -6.76 -9.10
C ILE A 326 -16.91 -6.43 -8.04
N CYS A 327 -17.31 -5.95 -6.86
CA CYS A 327 -16.39 -5.69 -5.76
C CYS A 327 -15.66 -6.95 -5.31
N ALA A 328 -16.34 -8.07 -5.15
CA ALA A 328 -15.73 -9.34 -4.79
C ALA A 328 -14.74 -9.84 -5.87
N ALA A 329 -15.15 -9.83 -7.14
CA ALA A 329 -14.32 -10.28 -8.25
C ALA A 329 -13.09 -9.37 -8.48
N SER A 330 -13.28 -8.04 -8.41
CA SER A 330 -12.15 -7.08 -8.51
C SER A 330 -11.25 -7.14 -7.27
N GLY A 331 -11.80 -7.51 -6.10
CA GLY A 331 -11.02 -7.83 -4.92
C GLY A 331 -10.08 -9.02 -5.14
N LEU A 332 -10.55 -10.10 -5.78
CA LEU A 332 -9.67 -11.21 -6.15
C LEU A 332 -8.50 -10.73 -7.05
N ALA A 333 -8.77 -9.83 -7.98
CA ALA A 333 -7.74 -9.24 -8.84
C ALA A 333 -6.76 -8.33 -8.07
N LEU A 334 -7.24 -7.60 -7.05
CA LEU A 334 -6.40 -6.77 -6.18
C LEU A 334 -5.29 -7.60 -5.53
N GLY A 335 -5.55 -8.85 -5.15
CA GLY A 335 -4.53 -9.73 -4.60
C GLY A 335 -3.30 -9.89 -5.51
N ALA A 336 -3.46 -9.85 -6.82
CA ALA A 336 -2.34 -9.82 -7.76
C ALA A 336 -1.56 -8.50 -7.67
N ASP A 337 -2.26 -7.35 -7.61
CA ASP A 337 -1.64 -6.03 -7.48
C ASP A 337 -0.88 -5.88 -6.15
N LEU A 338 -1.26 -6.62 -5.11
CA LEU A 338 -0.55 -6.68 -3.83
C LEU A 338 0.63 -7.66 -3.87
N ALA A 339 0.48 -8.82 -4.51
CA ALA A 339 1.46 -9.91 -4.44
C ALA A 339 2.64 -9.78 -5.40
N PHE A 340 2.50 -9.10 -6.56
CA PHE A 340 3.49 -9.19 -7.65
C PHE A 340 4.43 -7.99 -7.81
N PRO A 341 4.01 -6.72 -7.64
CA PRO A 341 4.85 -5.56 -7.95
C PRO A 341 6.15 -5.51 -7.14
N ALA A 342 6.06 -5.70 -5.82
CA ALA A 342 7.23 -5.64 -4.95
C ALA A 342 8.23 -6.80 -5.19
N PRO A 343 7.83 -8.07 -5.38
CA PRO A 343 8.73 -9.13 -5.82
C PRO A 343 9.36 -8.88 -7.20
N LEU A 344 8.62 -8.31 -8.15
CA LEU A 344 9.19 -7.90 -9.45
C LEU A 344 10.26 -6.84 -9.28
N LEU A 345 10.03 -5.83 -8.45
CA LEU A 345 11.04 -4.83 -8.12
C LEU A 345 12.27 -5.48 -7.48
N ALA A 346 12.08 -6.37 -6.50
CA ALA A 346 13.17 -7.11 -5.88
C ALA A 346 13.96 -7.96 -6.89
N ARG A 347 13.29 -8.56 -7.88
CA ARG A 347 13.94 -9.26 -8.99
C ARG A 347 14.77 -8.31 -9.85
N VAL A 348 14.23 -7.14 -10.23
CA VAL A 348 14.96 -6.11 -10.99
C VAL A 348 16.24 -5.71 -10.26
N ILE A 349 16.16 -5.44 -8.94
CA ILE A 349 17.32 -5.06 -8.13
C ILE A 349 18.38 -6.17 -8.11
N ARG A 350 17.96 -7.44 -7.92
CA ARG A 350 18.90 -8.58 -7.89
C ARG A 350 19.65 -8.78 -9.20
N LEU A 351 18.98 -8.56 -10.33
CA LEU A 351 19.56 -8.78 -11.66
C LEU A 351 20.43 -7.59 -12.13
N ASP A 352 20.20 -6.41 -11.57
CA ASP A 352 21.01 -5.22 -11.80
C ASP A 352 22.27 -5.20 -10.91
N GLY A 353 23.10 -6.21 -10.91
CA GLY A 353 24.26 -6.44 -10.02
C GLY A 353 25.01 -5.23 -9.44
N ALA A 354 24.89 -4.03 -10.08
CA ALA A 354 25.41 -2.76 -9.59
C ALA A 354 24.57 -2.15 -8.44
N SER A 355 23.40 -2.71 -8.16
CA SER A 355 22.39 -2.17 -7.22
C SER A 355 22.40 -2.85 -5.86
N ALA A 356 23.31 -3.77 -5.60
CA ALA A 356 23.43 -4.46 -4.32
C ALA A 356 23.63 -3.46 -3.17
N GLY A 357 22.73 -3.52 -2.18
CA GLY A 357 22.74 -2.60 -1.03
C GLY A 357 21.98 -1.29 -1.25
N LEU A 358 21.26 -1.14 -2.36
CA LEU A 358 20.42 0.02 -2.69
C LEU A 358 18.91 -0.31 -2.71
N GLU A 359 18.49 -1.44 -2.14
CA GLU A 359 17.09 -1.88 -2.12
C GLU A 359 16.19 -0.81 -1.50
N GLY A 360 16.63 -0.17 -0.43
CA GLY A 360 15.90 0.94 0.21
C GLY A 360 15.72 2.13 -0.73
N ALA A 361 16.74 2.51 -1.51
CA ALA A 361 16.64 3.60 -2.49
C ALA A 361 15.57 3.28 -3.56
N TYR A 362 15.54 2.04 -4.07
CA TYR A 362 14.53 1.59 -5.02
C TYR A 362 13.12 1.63 -4.42
N PHE A 363 12.95 1.09 -3.20
CA PHE A 363 11.66 1.12 -2.50
C PHE A 363 11.25 2.53 -2.06
N GLY A 364 12.19 3.44 -1.80
CA GLY A 364 11.92 4.85 -1.56
C GLY A 364 11.21 5.49 -2.77
N TRP A 365 11.78 5.37 -3.96
CA TRP A 365 11.15 5.84 -5.20
C TRP A 365 9.82 5.15 -5.49
N TRP A 366 9.72 3.86 -5.17
CA TRP A 366 8.48 3.09 -5.31
C TRP A 366 7.36 3.61 -4.42
N ASN A 367 7.68 3.94 -3.17
CA ASN A 367 6.70 4.53 -2.24
C ASN A 367 6.29 5.95 -2.68
N SER A 368 7.23 6.78 -3.13
CA SER A 368 6.91 8.08 -3.73
C SER A 368 5.93 7.93 -4.90
N ALA A 369 6.16 6.96 -5.78
CA ALA A 369 5.27 6.66 -6.90
C ALA A 369 3.88 6.19 -6.43
N SER A 370 3.81 5.36 -5.38
CA SER A 370 2.53 4.91 -4.80
C SER A 370 1.69 6.08 -4.28
N LYS A 371 2.33 7.04 -3.61
CA LYS A 371 1.67 8.25 -3.12
C LYS A 371 1.24 9.18 -4.26
N LEU A 372 2.07 9.28 -5.30
CA LEU A 372 1.77 10.06 -6.50
C LEU A 372 0.55 9.49 -7.25
N ASN A 373 0.36 8.18 -7.31
CA ASN A 373 -0.79 7.55 -7.93
C ASN A 373 -2.11 8.08 -7.36
N LEU A 374 -2.23 8.13 -6.03
CA LEU A 374 -3.45 8.62 -5.38
C LEU A 374 -3.65 10.12 -5.59
N ALA A 375 -2.57 10.90 -5.52
CA ALA A 375 -2.61 12.35 -5.75
C ALA A 375 -3.02 12.68 -7.19
N LEU A 376 -2.48 11.98 -8.19
CA LEU A 376 -2.83 12.15 -9.60
C LEU A 376 -4.27 11.72 -9.89
N ALA A 377 -4.72 10.59 -9.32
CA ALA A 377 -6.09 10.13 -9.50
C ALA A 377 -7.09 11.18 -8.99
N ALA A 378 -6.94 11.63 -7.75
CA ALA A 378 -7.84 12.64 -7.17
C ALA A 378 -7.72 14.00 -7.87
N GLY A 379 -6.49 14.47 -8.11
CA GLY A 379 -6.20 15.78 -8.67
C GLY A 379 -6.60 15.94 -10.14
N LEU A 380 -6.68 14.85 -10.91
CA LEU A 380 -7.08 14.91 -12.31
C LEU A 380 -8.57 14.59 -12.51
N VAL A 381 -9.05 13.54 -11.84
CA VAL A 381 -10.39 13.01 -12.14
C VAL A 381 -11.50 13.89 -11.61
N LEU A 382 -11.36 14.46 -10.41
CA LEU A 382 -12.42 15.30 -9.82
C LEU A 382 -12.66 16.61 -10.61
N PRO A 383 -11.63 17.39 -11.01
CA PRO A 383 -11.83 18.56 -11.86
C PRO A 383 -12.38 18.21 -13.25
N LEU A 384 -11.93 17.08 -13.84
CA LEU A 384 -12.47 16.64 -15.12
C LEU A 384 -13.95 16.29 -15.04
N LEU A 385 -14.39 15.59 -13.99
CA LEU A 385 -15.80 15.27 -13.75
C LEU A 385 -16.64 16.55 -13.60
N GLN A 386 -16.15 17.51 -12.82
CA GLN A 386 -16.83 18.80 -12.65
C GLN A 386 -16.96 19.53 -14.00
N GLY A 387 -15.89 19.57 -14.81
CA GLY A 387 -15.91 20.14 -16.15
C GLY A 387 -16.87 19.44 -17.13
N LEU A 388 -17.17 18.15 -16.90
CA LEU A 388 -18.14 17.37 -17.66
C LEU A 388 -19.57 17.46 -17.11
N GLY A 389 -19.83 18.36 -16.16
CA GLY A 389 -21.18 18.65 -15.62
C GLY A 389 -21.62 17.72 -14.50
N TYR A 390 -20.68 16.99 -13.85
CA TYR A 390 -20.99 16.23 -12.66
C TYR A 390 -20.94 17.14 -11.42
N SER A 391 -22.03 17.11 -10.64
CA SER A 391 -22.13 17.77 -9.32
C SER A 391 -22.61 16.75 -8.29
N PRO A 392 -21.87 16.53 -7.21
CA PRO A 392 -22.26 15.57 -6.16
C PRO A 392 -23.64 15.92 -5.57
N GLY A 393 -24.48 14.91 -5.36
CA GLY A 393 -25.80 15.04 -4.77
C GLY A 393 -26.90 15.60 -5.69
N GLN A 394 -26.55 16.24 -6.82
CA GLN A 394 -27.49 16.74 -7.84
C GLN A 394 -26.93 16.51 -9.25
N PRO A 395 -26.62 15.27 -9.63
CA PRO A 395 -26.01 15.01 -10.91
C PRO A 395 -27.02 15.14 -12.06
N SER A 396 -26.61 15.79 -13.15
CA SER A 396 -27.32 15.72 -14.42
C SER A 396 -27.17 14.32 -15.05
N ALA A 397 -28.03 13.95 -16.01
CA ALA A 397 -27.89 12.70 -16.76
C ALA A 397 -26.51 12.58 -17.44
N GLN A 398 -26.00 13.70 -17.97
CA GLN A 398 -24.65 13.78 -18.54
C GLN A 398 -23.57 13.58 -17.47
N GLY A 399 -23.73 14.20 -16.30
CA GLY A 399 -22.81 14.06 -15.17
C GLY A 399 -22.75 12.63 -14.65
N LEU A 400 -23.90 11.94 -14.55
CA LEU A 400 -23.95 10.51 -14.18
C LEU A 400 -23.24 9.60 -15.20
N MET A 401 -23.39 9.91 -16.49
CA MET A 401 -22.67 9.17 -17.54
C MET A 401 -21.16 9.42 -17.44
N ALA A 402 -20.74 10.66 -17.25
CA ALA A 402 -19.34 11.00 -17.04
C ALA A 402 -18.75 10.28 -15.81
N LEU A 403 -19.51 10.22 -14.68
CA LEU A 403 -19.12 9.47 -13.48
C LEU A 403 -18.95 7.97 -13.79
N SER A 404 -19.90 7.35 -14.51
CA SER A 404 -19.82 5.92 -14.85
C SER A 404 -18.62 5.62 -15.75
N LEU A 405 -18.35 6.47 -16.75
CA LEU A 405 -17.19 6.33 -17.63
C LEU A 405 -15.87 6.50 -16.87
N ALA A 406 -15.77 7.53 -16.04
CA ALA A 406 -14.57 7.77 -15.23
C ALA A 406 -14.34 6.67 -14.19
N TYR A 407 -15.40 6.16 -13.57
CA TYR A 407 -15.33 5.12 -12.56
C TYR A 407 -14.92 3.76 -13.14
N ALA A 408 -15.52 3.35 -14.26
CA ALA A 408 -15.38 1.99 -14.79
C ALA A 408 -14.49 1.90 -16.04
N VAL A 409 -14.69 2.78 -17.04
CA VAL A 409 -14.03 2.63 -18.36
C VAL A 409 -12.60 3.13 -18.32
N VAL A 410 -12.35 4.31 -17.75
CA VAL A 410 -10.99 4.90 -17.66
C VAL A 410 -10.01 3.97 -16.93
N PRO A 411 -10.33 3.40 -15.76
CA PRO A 411 -9.46 2.43 -15.10
C PRO A 411 -9.18 1.18 -15.93
N CYS A 412 -10.18 0.67 -16.63
CA CYS A 412 -10.00 -0.50 -17.52
C CYS A 412 -9.04 -0.20 -18.67
N ILE A 413 -9.16 0.97 -19.31
CA ILE A 413 -8.23 1.41 -20.36
C ILE A 413 -6.80 1.53 -19.80
N LEU A 414 -6.62 2.19 -18.67
CA LEU A 414 -5.32 2.36 -18.04
C LEU A 414 -4.69 1.01 -17.66
N LYS A 415 -5.49 0.06 -17.13
CA LYS A 415 -5.01 -1.30 -16.83
C LYS A 415 -4.61 -2.06 -18.10
N LEU A 416 -5.34 -1.92 -19.21
CA LEU A 416 -4.95 -2.52 -20.48
C LEU A 416 -3.66 -1.89 -21.03
N LEU A 417 -3.48 -0.59 -20.90
CA LEU A 417 -2.22 0.09 -21.23
C LEU A 417 -1.06 -0.41 -20.34
N ALA A 418 -1.29 -0.54 -19.03
CA ALA A 418 -0.33 -1.12 -18.10
C ALA A 418 0.02 -2.57 -18.47
N TRP A 419 -0.97 -3.37 -18.84
CA TRP A 419 -0.80 -4.74 -19.32
C TRP A 419 0.09 -4.80 -20.59
N GLY A 420 -0.21 -3.96 -21.56
CA GLY A 420 0.59 -3.86 -22.79
C GLY A 420 2.01 -3.38 -22.54
N ALA A 421 2.18 -2.41 -21.64
CA ALA A 421 3.50 -1.92 -21.21
C ALA A 421 4.31 -3.02 -20.49
N LEU A 422 3.67 -3.79 -19.59
CA LEU A 422 4.31 -4.91 -18.91
C LEU A 422 4.71 -6.04 -19.86
N TRP A 423 3.85 -6.33 -20.85
CA TRP A 423 4.14 -7.31 -21.88
C TRP A 423 5.37 -6.93 -22.73
N ARG A 424 5.46 -5.63 -23.17
CA ARG A 424 6.65 -5.12 -23.91
C ARG A 424 7.89 -5.15 -23.03
N TRP A 425 7.80 -4.65 -21.79
CA TRP A 425 8.90 -4.63 -20.84
C TRP A 425 9.44 -6.03 -20.58
N ARG A 426 8.56 -7.01 -20.34
CA ARG A 426 8.94 -8.39 -20.12
C ARG A 426 9.66 -9.00 -21.32
N ARG A 427 9.17 -8.78 -22.54
CA ARG A 427 9.82 -9.27 -23.76
C ARG A 427 11.21 -8.67 -23.98
N GLN A 428 11.43 -7.44 -23.61
CA GLN A 428 12.76 -6.81 -23.70
C GLN A 428 13.67 -7.39 -22.63
N TRP A 429 13.17 -7.53 -21.40
CA TRP A 429 13.89 -8.06 -20.27
C TRP A 429 14.32 -9.53 -20.47
N ASP A 430 13.41 -10.39 -20.99
CA ASP A 430 13.69 -11.81 -21.25
C ASP A 430 14.69 -12.00 -22.43
N LYS A 431 14.95 -10.97 -23.25
CA LYS A 431 15.94 -11.01 -24.34
C LYS A 431 17.34 -10.56 -23.89
N GLU A 432 17.43 -9.78 -22.82
CA GLU A 432 18.68 -9.27 -22.27
C GLU A 432 19.31 -10.23 -21.21
N GLN A 433 18.61 -11.31 -20.87
CA GLN A 433 19.08 -12.42 -20.02
C GLN A 433 19.49 -13.63 -20.86
#